data_07a5003f334a2bfdcf74580c3569eb60
#
_entry.id   07a5003f334a2bfdcf74580c3569eb60
#
_cell.length_a   1.000
_cell.length_b   1.000
_cell.length_c   1.000
_cell.angle_alpha   90.00
_cell.angle_beta   90.00
_cell.angle_gamma   90.00
#
_symmetry.space_group_name_H-M   'P 1'
#
loop_
_entity.id
_entity.type
_entity.pdbx_description
1 polymer ?
#
loop_
_entity_poly.entity_id
_entity_poly.type
_entity_poly.pdbx_seq_one_letter_code
_entity_poly.pdbx_strand_id
1 'polypeptide(L)'
;METTTLTVGRNIKDSGTVTNQMLEQFINDEVLTRLEYATITHGMGIYKGTMEAIVCISVSDDKNEDVLFEVGEAYKKQFRQDAVMYSCDMREVAFK
;
A
#
# COMPACT_ATOMS: atom_id res chain seq x y z
N MET A 1 -0.55 -9.33 -19.26
CA MET A 1 0.11 -8.24 -18.51
C MET A 1 -0.07 -8.46 -17.03
N GLU A 2 1.01 -8.43 -16.28
CA GLU A 2 0.94 -8.64 -14.84
C GLU A 2 0.54 -7.36 -14.11
N THR A 3 -0.30 -7.51 -13.10
CA THR A 3 -0.66 -6.41 -12.20
C THR A 3 -0.11 -6.73 -10.83
N THR A 4 0.70 -5.83 -10.29
CA THR A 4 1.22 -5.94 -8.95
C THR A 4 0.51 -4.92 -8.07
N THR A 5 0.02 -5.36 -6.93
CA THR A 5 -0.74 -4.52 -6.02
C THR A 5 -0.08 -4.48 -4.65
N LEU A 6 0.12 -3.28 -4.14
CA LEU A 6 0.50 -3.03 -2.76
C LEU A 6 -0.77 -2.72 -1.99
N THR A 7 -1.03 -3.48 -0.94
CA THR A 7 -2.17 -3.25 -0.05
C THR A 7 -1.66 -2.83 1.32
N VAL A 8 -2.10 -1.69 1.79
CA VAL A 8 -1.68 -1.14 3.07
C VAL A 8 -2.89 -0.91 3.97
N GLY A 9 -2.71 -1.21 5.27
CA GLY A 9 -3.75 -0.93 6.26
C GLY A 9 -3.67 0.51 6.73
N ARG A 10 -4.79 1.03 7.19
CA ARG A 10 -4.87 2.41 7.68
C ARG A 10 -4.91 2.50 9.19
N ASN A 11 -4.79 1.40 9.92
CA ASN A 11 -4.67 1.45 11.37
C ASN A 11 -3.22 1.71 11.74
N ILE A 12 -3.00 2.71 12.60
CA ILE A 12 -1.66 3.02 13.12
C ILE A 12 -1.55 2.34 14.47
N LYS A 13 -0.48 1.56 14.66
CA LYS A 13 -0.26 0.86 15.91
C LYS A 13 -0.25 1.82 17.09
N ASP A 14 -1.18 1.60 18.02
CA ASP A 14 -1.33 2.40 19.25
C ASP A 14 -1.64 3.88 19.03
N SER A 15 -2.08 4.29 17.84
CA SER A 15 -2.21 5.71 17.52
C SER A 15 -3.40 6.08 16.64
N GLY A 16 -4.42 5.24 16.54
CA GLY A 16 -5.59 5.56 15.71
C GLY A 16 -5.43 5.15 14.27
N THR A 17 -5.79 6.01 13.33
CA THR A 17 -5.82 5.66 11.92
C THR A 17 -5.14 6.72 11.04
N VAL A 18 -4.71 6.27 9.86
CA VAL A 18 -4.24 7.19 8.82
C VAL A 18 -5.46 7.91 8.28
N THR A 19 -5.52 9.22 8.50
CA THR A 19 -6.64 10.03 8.02
C THR A 19 -6.57 10.23 6.51
N ASN A 20 -7.66 10.71 5.91
CA ASN A 20 -7.66 11.03 4.49
C ASN A 20 -6.58 12.07 4.15
N GLN A 21 -6.41 13.06 5.00
CA GLN A 21 -5.41 14.10 4.79
C GLN A 21 -3.99 13.53 4.85
N MET A 22 -3.72 12.67 5.81
CA MET A 22 -2.42 12.01 5.95
C MET A 22 -2.13 11.12 4.73
N LEU A 23 -3.15 10.41 4.28
CA LEU A 23 -3.02 9.55 3.10
C LEU A 23 -2.74 10.37 1.84
N GLU A 24 -3.48 11.47 1.63
CA GLU A 24 -3.25 12.36 0.50
C GLU A 24 -1.83 12.90 0.51
N GLN A 25 -1.34 13.30 1.67
CA GLN A 25 0.02 13.82 1.79
C GLN A 25 1.03 12.74 1.46
N PHE A 26 0.81 11.52 1.93
CA PHE A 26 1.69 10.40 1.61
C PHE A 26 1.71 10.12 0.10
N ILE A 27 0.53 10.12 -0.53
CA ILE A 27 0.43 9.89 -1.97
C ILE A 27 1.18 10.97 -2.73
N ASN A 28 1.02 12.23 -2.34
CA ASN A 28 1.72 13.34 -3.00
C ASN A 28 3.23 13.24 -2.84
N ASP A 29 3.70 12.89 -1.64
CA ASP A 29 5.14 12.89 -1.34
C ASP A 29 5.85 11.64 -1.84
N GLU A 30 5.20 10.48 -1.76
CA GLU A 30 5.87 9.20 -1.96
C GLU A 30 5.42 8.43 -3.20
N VAL A 31 4.18 8.62 -3.63
CA VAL A 31 3.64 7.86 -4.76
C VAL A 31 3.77 8.64 -6.06
N LEU A 32 3.26 9.87 -6.08
CA LEU A 32 3.29 10.70 -7.29
C LEU A 32 4.70 11.05 -7.75
N THR A 33 5.64 11.08 -6.83
CA THR A 33 7.05 11.37 -7.16
C THR A 33 7.76 10.18 -7.79
N ARG A 34 7.18 8.99 -7.70
CA ARG A 34 7.80 7.76 -8.16
C ARG A 34 7.07 7.06 -9.30
N LEU A 35 5.75 7.21 -9.35
CA LEU A 35 4.92 6.48 -10.31
C LEU A 35 4.18 7.43 -11.24
N GLU A 36 4.36 7.23 -12.52
CA GLU A 36 3.64 7.99 -13.54
C GLU A 36 2.22 7.46 -13.73
N TYR A 37 2.05 6.15 -13.60
CA TYR A 37 0.75 5.49 -13.74
C TYR A 37 0.53 4.52 -12.60
N ALA A 38 -0.61 4.63 -11.95
CA ALA A 38 -1.03 3.69 -10.92
C ALA A 38 -2.52 3.83 -10.69
N THR A 39 -3.14 2.78 -10.17
CA THR A 39 -4.54 2.82 -9.76
C THR A 39 -4.60 2.71 -8.26
N ILE A 40 -5.32 3.61 -7.61
CA ILE A 40 -5.49 3.61 -6.17
C ILE A 40 -6.94 3.30 -5.86
N THR A 41 -7.17 2.27 -5.05
CA THR A 41 -8.51 1.88 -4.63
C THR A 41 -8.57 1.81 -3.12
N HIS A 42 -9.77 1.98 -2.57
CA HIS A 42 -10.02 1.92 -1.14
C HIS A 42 -10.91 0.73 -0.84
N GLY A 43 -10.71 0.12 0.31
CA GLY A 43 -11.50 -1.03 0.69
C GLY A 43 -11.43 -1.34 2.16
N MET A 44 -11.89 -2.53 2.52
CA MET A 44 -11.83 -3.05 3.89
C MET A 44 -11.10 -4.37 3.86
N GLY A 45 -10.25 -4.59 4.83
CA GLY A 45 -9.52 -5.84 4.97
C GLY A 45 -9.67 -6.39 6.38
N ILE A 46 -9.24 -7.62 6.56
CA ILE A 46 -9.18 -8.26 7.87
C ILE A 46 -7.73 -8.65 8.12
N TYR A 47 -7.17 -8.18 9.21
CA TYR A 47 -5.80 -8.50 9.58
C TYR A 47 -5.78 -8.89 11.05
N LYS A 48 -5.29 -10.09 11.33
CA LYS A 48 -5.25 -10.66 12.69
C LYS A 48 -6.61 -10.57 13.38
N GLY A 49 -7.68 -10.87 12.63
CA GLY A 49 -9.02 -10.89 13.15
C GLY A 49 -9.69 -9.54 13.34
N THR A 50 -9.04 -8.46 12.91
CA THR A 50 -9.55 -7.11 13.05
C THR A 50 -9.82 -6.52 11.68
N MET A 51 -10.99 -5.94 11.51
CA MET A 51 -11.32 -5.20 10.28
C MET A 51 -10.63 -3.85 10.28
N GLU A 52 -10.09 -3.48 9.12
CA GLU A 52 -9.50 -2.16 8.97
C GLU A 52 -9.70 -1.63 7.55
N ALA A 53 -9.75 -0.33 7.43
CA ALA A 53 -9.75 0.30 6.11
C ALA A 53 -8.38 0.07 5.46
N ILE A 54 -8.38 -0.20 4.17
CA ILE A 54 -7.16 -0.45 3.42
C ILE A 54 -7.11 0.43 2.17
N VAL A 55 -5.90 0.58 1.65
CA VAL A 55 -5.65 1.24 0.37
C VAL A 55 -4.83 0.31 -0.48
N CYS A 56 -5.22 0.17 -1.74
CA CYS A 56 -4.48 -0.63 -2.71
C CYS A 56 -3.89 0.28 -3.77
N ILE A 57 -2.62 0.08 -4.09
CA ILE A 57 -1.94 0.79 -5.16
C ILE A 57 -1.49 -0.26 -6.16
N SER A 58 -2.02 -0.20 -7.37
CA SER A 58 -1.77 -1.21 -8.40
C SER A 58 -1.03 -0.62 -9.58
N VAL A 59 -0.05 -1.37 -10.06
CA VAL A 59 0.68 -1.03 -11.29
C VAL A 59 0.65 -2.24 -12.21
N SER A 60 0.62 -2.00 -13.51
CA SER A 60 0.55 -3.06 -14.51
C SER A 60 1.83 -3.14 -15.35
N ASP A 61 2.95 -2.76 -14.77
CA ASP A 61 4.24 -2.73 -15.44
C ASP A 61 5.28 -3.34 -14.51
N ASP A 62 5.98 -4.34 -14.99
CA ASP A 62 7.03 -5.04 -14.23
C ASP A 62 8.13 -4.09 -13.74
N LYS A 63 8.38 -3.02 -14.49
CA LYS A 63 9.41 -2.05 -14.13
C LYS A 63 9.09 -1.29 -12.85
N ASN A 64 7.82 -1.21 -12.49
CA ASN A 64 7.38 -0.44 -11.34
C ASN A 64 7.20 -1.30 -10.08
N GLU A 65 7.50 -2.60 -10.16
CA GLU A 65 7.40 -3.47 -9.00
C GLU A 65 8.36 -3.05 -7.89
N ASP A 66 9.60 -2.74 -8.24
CA ASP A 66 10.59 -2.27 -7.27
C ASP A 66 10.17 -0.94 -6.65
N VAL A 67 9.53 -0.08 -7.45
CA VAL A 67 9.02 1.20 -6.96
C VAL A 67 7.92 0.97 -5.93
N LEU A 68 7.05 -0.01 -6.15
CA LEU A 68 6.02 -0.35 -5.17
C LEU A 68 6.64 -0.83 -3.85
N PHE A 69 7.76 -1.58 -3.90
CA PHE A 69 8.45 -1.98 -2.68
C PHE A 69 8.97 -0.75 -1.92
N GLU A 70 9.50 0.24 -2.63
CA GLU A 70 9.95 1.48 -1.99
C GLU A 70 8.79 2.22 -1.35
N VAL A 71 7.65 2.30 -2.03
CA VAL A 71 6.45 2.94 -1.49
C VAL A 71 5.97 2.20 -0.24
N GLY A 72 5.94 0.87 -0.30
CA GLY A 72 5.53 0.05 0.84
C GLY A 72 6.43 0.23 2.06
N GLU A 73 7.74 0.30 1.85
CA GLU A 73 8.68 0.52 2.94
C GLU A 73 8.52 1.90 3.55
N ALA A 74 8.28 2.92 2.73
CA ALA A 74 8.02 4.28 3.22
C ALA A 74 6.74 4.32 4.05
N TYR A 75 5.69 3.63 3.61
CA TYR A 75 4.42 3.57 4.34
C TYR A 75 4.59 2.88 5.70
N LYS A 76 5.27 1.72 5.71
CA LYS A 76 5.54 0.97 6.95
C LYS A 76 6.26 1.86 7.97
N LYS A 77 7.26 2.56 7.51
CA LYS A 77 8.09 3.39 8.38
C LYS A 77 7.30 4.59 8.90
N GLN A 78 6.59 5.27 8.03
CA GLN A 78 5.87 6.49 8.39
C GLN A 78 4.69 6.21 9.31
N PHE A 79 3.94 5.14 9.05
CA PHE A 79 2.71 4.82 9.78
C PHE A 79 2.84 3.61 10.69
N ARG A 80 4.08 3.19 10.98
CA ARG A 80 4.39 2.13 11.96
C ARG A 80 3.61 0.85 11.70
N GLN A 81 3.67 0.38 10.46
CA GLN A 81 3.01 -0.87 10.07
C GLN A 81 3.94 -2.05 10.29
N ASP A 82 3.43 -3.15 10.85
CA ASP A 82 4.20 -4.38 11.00
C ASP A 82 4.50 -5.00 9.65
N ALA A 83 3.55 -4.92 8.72
CA ALA A 83 3.70 -5.49 7.40
C ALA A 83 2.77 -4.79 6.41
N VAL A 84 3.10 -4.90 5.14
CA VAL A 84 2.21 -4.54 4.05
C VAL A 84 2.15 -5.73 3.11
N MET A 85 1.07 -5.83 2.32
CA MET A 85 0.87 -6.97 1.45
C MET A 85 1.18 -6.61 0.00
N TYR A 86 1.95 -7.47 -0.66
CA TYR A 86 2.19 -7.38 -2.10
C TYR A 86 1.55 -8.59 -2.77
N SER A 87 0.81 -8.36 -3.83
CA SER A 87 0.21 -9.44 -4.59
C SER A 87 0.38 -9.20 -6.07
N CYS A 88 0.52 -10.29 -6.80
CA CYS A 88 0.61 -10.27 -8.26
C CYS A 88 -0.53 -11.14 -8.78
N ASP A 89 -1.22 -10.66 -9.79
CA ASP A 89 -2.39 -11.37 -10.33
C ASP A 89 -2.02 -12.74 -10.93
N MET A 90 -0.75 -12.99 -11.14
CA MET A 90 -0.32 -14.28 -11.69
C MET A 90 -0.32 -15.37 -10.64
N ARG A 91 0.13 -15.13 -9.38
CA ARG A 91 0.21 -16.25 -8.43
C ARG A 91 0.72 -15.95 -7.03
N GLU A 92 1.36 -14.86 -6.76
CA GLU A 92 2.02 -14.71 -5.48
C GLU A 92 1.39 -13.66 -4.59
N VAL A 93 1.30 -13.99 -3.31
CA VAL A 93 0.95 -13.05 -2.27
C VAL A 93 2.08 -13.09 -1.24
N ALA A 94 2.64 -11.93 -0.91
CA ALA A 94 3.71 -11.84 0.06
C ALA A 94 3.43 -10.75 1.08
N PHE A 95 3.71 -11.06 2.34
CA PHE A 95 3.65 -10.12 3.45
C PHE A 95 5.09 -9.79 3.84
N LYS A 96 5.47 -8.54 3.68
CA LYS A 96 6.86 -8.13 3.93
C LYS A 96 7.01 -7.04 4.95
#